data_4c07b11e72ff2db7fad1956a3c72afe6
#
_entry.id   4c07b11e72ff2db7fad1956a3c72afe6
#
_cell.length_a   1.000
_cell.length_b   1.000
_cell.length_c   1.000
_cell.angle_alpha   90.00
_cell.angle_beta   90.00
_cell.angle_gamma   90.00
#
_symmetry.space_group_name_H-M   'P 1'
#
loop_
_entity.id
_entity.type
_entity.pdbx_description
1 polymer ?
#
loop_
_entity_poly.entity_id
_entity_poly.type
_entity_poly.pdbx_seq_one_letter_code
_entity_poly.pdbx_strand_id
1 'polypeptide(L)'
;PGTCSRWGGESAFRFLNTAIQWTQQGRADAIVTAPLNKEALKKAGHDYPGHTDILAEVTGHPRAWMMLECEKLRAVMVTLHMSMKRVLEQLSPSMILETIEVTDQALKRMGFDRPRIGVAGLNPHAGENGMFGDEETKTIAPAIEDAKQQGILASGPYSPDTIFLRHQAGEFDAVVAMYHDQALVPLKLIGFGKSVNITLGLPLIRTSVDHGTAFDRAAKFNSDSSSIEAAIYSALRLCKNSIVAGDAN
;
A
#
# COMPACT_ATOMS: atom_id res chain seq x y z
N PRO A 1 12.06 20.91 18.04
CA PRO A 1 12.33 19.84 17.08
C PRO A 1 12.80 18.56 17.79
N GLY A 2 12.43 17.38 17.28
CA GLY A 2 12.87 16.09 17.84
C GLY A 2 12.16 15.67 19.13
N THR A 3 11.07 16.28 19.51
CA THR A 3 10.31 15.92 20.73
C THR A 3 8.85 15.56 20.40
N CYS A 4 8.36 14.51 21.04
CA CYS A 4 6.96 14.13 20.98
C CYS A 4 6.11 15.05 21.84
N SER A 5 5.30 15.92 21.24
CA SER A 5 4.48 16.90 21.94
C SER A 5 3.03 16.90 21.45
N ARG A 6 2.09 17.31 22.33
CA ARG A 6 0.69 17.54 21.99
C ARG A 6 0.54 18.54 20.84
N TRP A 7 1.29 19.64 20.90
CA TRP A 7 1.24 20.69 19.87
C TRP A 7 1.69 20.15 18.50
N GLY A 8 2.77 19.35 18.46
CA GLY A 8 3.24 18.71 17.24
C GLY A 8 2.21 17.74 16.66
N GLY A 9 1.51 16.97 17.50
CA GLY A 9 0.44 16.07 17.08
C GLY A 9 -0.76 16.82 16.48
N GLU A 10 -1.21 17.88 17.14
CA GLU A 10 -2.28 18.76 16.67
C GLU A 10 -1.93 19.41 15.32
N SER A 11 -0.72 19.92 15.19
CA SER A 11 -0.26 20.55 13.95
C SER A 11 -0.22 19.54 12.80
N ALA A 12 0.31 18.34 13.04
CA ALA A 12 0.37 17.28 12.03
C ALA A 12 -1.03 16.86 11.56
N PHE A 13 -1.99 16.72 12.48
CA PHE A 13 -3.37 16.43 12.15
C PHE A 13 -4.01 17.54 11.31
N ARG A 14 -3.85 18.79 11.69
CA ARG A 14 -4.38 19.95 10.94
C ARG A 14 -3.78 20.05 9.55
N PHE A 15 -2.46 19.85 9.40
CA PHE A 15 -1.81 19.89 8.10
C PHE A 15 -2.35 18.79 7.16
N LEU A 16 -2.47 17.56 7.68
CA LEU A 16 -3.04 16.46 6.91
C LEU A 16 -4.49 16.76 6.50
N ASN A 17 -5.32 17.21 7.43
CA ASN A 17 -6.72 17.53 7.18
C ASN A 17 -6.88 18.65 6.14
N THR A 18 -6.05 19.68 6.22
CA THR A 18 -6.02 20.77 5.23
C THR A 18 -5.61 20.23 3.85
N ALA A 19 -4.59 19.36 3.79
CA ALA A 19 -4.15 18.75 2.53
C ALA A 19 -5.27 17.90 1.90
N ILE A 20 -6.00 17.11 2.71
CA ILE A 20 -7.14 16.32 2.25
C ILE A 20 -8.22 17.24 1.65
N GLN A 21 -8.62 18.28 2.38
CA GLN A 21 -9.63 19.24 1.92
C GLN A 21 -9.21 19.92 0.61
N TRP A 22 -7.96 20.35 0.48
CA TRP A 22 -7.47 20.98 -0.76
C TRP A 22 -7.49 20.02 -1.93
N THR A 23 -7.15 18.75 -1.72
CA THR A 23 -7.19 17.74 -2.78
C THR A 23 -8.63 17.45 -3.20
N GLN A 24 -9.57 17.32 -2.24
CA GLN A 24 -11.00 17.14 -2.53
C GLN A 24 -11.62 18.34 -3.27
N GLN A 25 -11.09 19.55 -3.05
CA GLN A 25 -11.52 20.78 -3.73
C GLN A 25 -10.83 21.01 -5.09
N GLY A 26 -9.96 20.10 -5.54
CA GLY A 26 -9.19 20.26 -6.77
C GLY A 26 -8.11 21.34 -6.69
N ARG A 27 -7.72 21.79 -5.51
CA ARG A 27 -6.65 22.78 -5.30
C ARG A 27 -5.26 22.14 -5.20
N ALA A 28 -5.22 20.82 -5.03
CA ALA A 28 -4.03 20.00 -5.08
C ALA A 28 -4.36 18.69 -5.79
N ASP A 29 -3.42 18.16 -6.57
CA ASP A 29 -3.62 16.93 -7.35
C ASP A 29 -3.29 15.67 -6.56
N ALA A 30 -2.42 15.79 -5.56
CA ALA A 30 -2.00 14.67 -4.70
C ALA A 30 -1.54 15.13 -3.33
N ILE A 31 -1.43 14.19 -2.41
CA ILE A 31 -0.86 14.39 -1.08
C ILE A 31 0.44 13.56 -0.97
N VAL A 32 1.52 14.22 -0.59
CA VAL A 32 2.77 13.53 -0.21
C VAL A 32 3.02 13.76 1.27
N THR A 33 3.04 12.70 2.07
CA THR A 33 3.19 12.84 3.52
C THR A 33 4.59 12.46 4.00
N ALA A 34 5.15 13.29 4.85
CA ALA A 34 6.25 12.95 5.73
C ALA A 34 5.76 12.01 6.86
N PRO A 35 6.66 11.43 7.66
CA PRO A 35 6.26 10.54 8.75
C PRO A 35 5.41 11.24 9.82
N LEU A 36 4.52 10.48 10.45
CA LEU A 36 3.65 10.92 11.54
C LEU A 36 4.03 10.21 12.84
N ASN A 37 4.05 10.95 13.95
CA ASN A 37 4.25 10.36 15.27
C ASN A 37 2.90 10.06 15.93
N LYS A 38 2.58 8.76 16.10
CA LYS A 38 1.31 8.28 16.65
C LYS A 38 1.10 8.70 18.10
N GLU A 39 2.17 8.71 18.90
CA GLU A 39 2.11 9.14 20.31
C GLU A 39 1.79 10.64 20.42
N ALA A 40 2.37 11.48 19.56
CA ALA A 40 2.08 12.90 19.51
C ALA A 40 0.61 13.14 19.09
N LEU A 41 0.11 12.38 18.12
CA LEU A 41 -1.29 12.42 17.71
C LEU A 41 -2.23 12.09 18.88
N LYS A 42 -1.95 11.00 19.59
CA LYS A 42 -2.71 10.58 20.76
C LYS A 42 -2.68 11.61 21.88
N LYS A 43 -1.51 12.22 22.16
CA LYS A 43 -1.38 13.33 23.10
C LYS A 43 -2.22 14.55 22.70
N ALA A 44 -2.47 14.75 21.42
CA ALA A 44 -3.35 15.80 20.91
C ALA A 44 -4.84 15.46 20.99
N GLY A 45 -5.19 14.23 21.33
CA GLY A 45 -6.57 13.76 21.41
C GLY A 45 -7.08 13.08 20.14
N HIS A 46 -6.19 12.82 19.17
CA HIS A 46 -6.50 12.11 17.93
C HIS A 46 -6.05 10.66 18.03
N ASP A 47 -6.98 9.74 18.24
CA ASP A 47 -6.68 8.32 18.44
C ASP A 47 -6.76 7.54 17.13
N TYR A 48 -5.81 7.82 16.21
CA TYR A 48 -5.67 7.13 14.93
C TYR A 48 -4.41 6.28 14.89
N PRO A 49 -4.47 5.05 14.34
CA PRO A 49 -3.31 4.19 14.12
C PRO A 49 -2.28 4.80 13.14
N GLY A 50 -2.71 5.65 12.22
CA GLY A 50 -1.84 6.29 11.25
C GLY A 50 -2.55 7.19 10.24
N HIS A 51 -1.82 7.64 9.23
CA HIS A 51 -2.34 8.48 8.15
C HIS A 51 -3.50 7.81 7.40
N THR A 52 -3.39 6.52 7.12
CA THR A 52 -4.35 5.78 6.31
C THR A 52 -5.75 5.80 6.94
N ASP A 53 -5.81 5.69 8.27
CA ASP A 53 -7.06 5.70 9.01
C ASP A 53 -7.71 7.10 9.01
N ILE A 54 -6.90 8.15 9.18
CA ILE A 54 -7.38 9.53 9.07
C ILE A 54 -7.90 9.81 7.65
N LEU A 55 -7.15 9.40 6.64
CA LEU A 55 -7.55 9.58 5.24
C LEU A 55 -8.86 8.84 4.94
N ALA A 56 -9.00 7.60 5.35
CA ALA A 56 -10.21 6.80 5.16
C ALA A 56 -11.43 7.48 5.81
N GLU A 57 -11.32 7.90 7.07
CA GLU A 57 -12.39 8.55 7.79
C GLU A 57 -12.79 9.89 7.16
N VAL A 58 -11.82 10.79 6.92
CA VAL A 58 -12.09 12.13 6.38
C VAL A 58 -12.62 12.09 4.95
N THR A 59 -12.23 11.10 4.16
CA THR A 59 -12.76 10.91 2.79
C THR A 59 -14.06 10.11 2.74
N GLY A 60 -14.53 9.58 3.88
CA GLY A 60 -15.75 8.76 3.95
C GLY A 60 -15.61 7.38 3.31
N HIS A 61 -14.39 6.86 3.16
CA HIS A 61 -14.13 5.56 2.58
C HIS A 61 -13.91 4.51 3.68
N PRO A 62 -14.58 3.35 3.60
CA PRO A 62 -14.58 2.36 4.70
C PRO A 62 -13.23 1.67 4.88
N ARG A 63 -12.40 1.66 3.86
CA ARG A 63 -11.12 0.96 3.84
C ARG A 63 -10.14 1.58 2.87
N ALA A 64 -8.87 1.55 3.23
CA ALA A 64 -7.76 1.87 2.34
C ALA A 64 -6.73 0.73 2.35
N TRP A 65 -6.06 0.52 1.23
CA TRP A 65 -5.02 -0.50 1.09
C TRP A 65 -3.66 0.16 0.97
N MET A 66 -2.63 -0.59 1.35
CA MET A 66 -1.25 -0.17 1.21
C MET A 66 -0.60 -0.93 0.06
N MET A 67 -0.10 -0.20 -0.92
CA MET A 67 0.86 -0.70 -1.90
C MET A 67 2.24 -0.19 -1.50
N LEU A 68 3.20 -1.08 -1.41
CA LEU A 68 4.60 -0.69 -1.33
C LEU A 68 5.23 -0.83 -2.72
N GLU A 69 5.85 0.23 -3.21
CA GLU A 69 6.58 0.25 -4.47
C GLU A 69 8.07 0.50 -4.21
N CYS A 70 8.91 -0.31 -4.81
CA CYS A 70 10.35 -0.11 -4.82
C CYS A 70 10.91 -0.47 -6.19
N GLU A 71 11.49 0.51 -6.90
CA GLU A 71 11.93 0.34 -8.28
C GLU A 71 10.79 -0.17 -9.19
N LYS A 72 10.91 -1.41 -9.67
CA LYS A 72 9.88 -2.07 -10.50
C LYS A 72 8.95 -2.97 -9.70
N LEU A 73 9.29 -3.26 -8.44
CA LEU A 73 8.51 -4.14 -7.61
C LEU A 73 7.35 -3.40 -6.93
N ARG A 74 6.16 -3.98 -6.97
CA ARG A 74 4.95 -3.52 -6.31
C ARG A 74 4.30 -4.67 -5.57
N ALA A 75 3.96 -4.44 -4.32
CA ALA A 75 3.17 -5.39 -3.56
C ALA A 75 2.03 -4.70 -2.83
N VAL A 76 0.86 -5.32 -2.87
CA VAL A 76 -0.33 -4.92 -2.11
C VAL A 76 -0.66 -6.00 -1.11
N MET A 77 -0.93 -5.63 0.13
CA MET A 77 -1.16 -6.59 1.20
C MET A 77 -2.63 -6.73 1.52
N VAL A 78 -3.10 -7.99 1.60
CA VAL A 78 -4.48 -8.31 2.00
C VAL A 78 -4.67 -7.98 3.49
N THR A 79 -3.70 -8.37 4.32
CA THR A 79 -3.70 -8.07 5.76
C THR A 79 -2.44 -7.28 6.12
N LEU A 80 -2.57 -6.39 7.11
CA LEU A 80 -1.49 -5.52 7.56
C LEU A 80 -1.09 -5.86 9.02
N HIS A 81 -1.06 -4.89 9.88
CA HIS A 81 -0.54 -4.92 11.24
C HIS A 81 -1.36 -5.82 12.20
N MET A 82 -1.28 -7.13 12.02
CA MET A 82 -1.92 -8.11 12.90
C MET A 82 -1.02 -9.33 13.11
N SER A 83 -1.31 -10.12 14.15
CA SER A 83 -0.58 -11.36 14.41
C SER A 83 -0.89 -12.41 13.34
N MET A 84 0.06 -13.32 13.06
CA MET A 84 -0.15 -14.43 12.12
C MET A 84 -1.39 -15.27 12.47
N LYS A 85 -1.68 -15.46 13.76
CA LYS A 85 -2.91 -16.14 14.19
C LYS A 85 -4.15 -15.41 13.65
N ARG A 86 -4.22 -14.09 13.77
CA ARG A 86 -5.33 -13.30 13.25
C ARG A 86 -5.38 -13.27 11.73
N VAL A 87 -4.24 -13.34 11.05
CA VAL A 87 -4.20 -13.47 9.59
C VAL A 87 -4.96 -14.73 9.18
N LEU A 88 -4.63 -15.87 9.77
CA LEU A 88 -5.30 -17.15 9.48
C LEU A 88 -6.79 -17.13 9.81
N GLU A 89 -7.19 -16.47 10.89
CA GLU A 89 -8.59 -16.37 11.32
C GLU A 89 -9.43 -15.42 10.45
N GLN A 90 -8.83 -14.40 9.86
CA GLN A 90 -9.54 -13.33 9.15
C GLN A 90 -9.44 -13.41 7.63
N LEU A 91 -8.41 -14.09 7.09
CA LEU A 91 -8.22 -14.19 5.66
C LEU A 91 -9.44 -14.85 5.00
N SER A 92 -10.04 -14.16 4.04
CA SER A 92 -11.24 -14.63 3.35
C SER A 92 -11.15 -14.39 1.84
N PRO A 93 -11.89 -15.15 1.03
CA PRO A 93 -11.93 -14.92 -0.42
C PRO A 93 -12.33 -13.50 -0.79
N SER A 94 -13.29 -12.90 -0.06
CA SER A 94 -13.73 -11.52 -0.31
C SER A 94 -12.62 -10.49 -0.07
N MET A 95 -11.85 -10.62 1.01
CA MET A 95 -10.71 -9.72 1.28
C MET A 95 -9.65 -9.80 0.20
N ILE A 96 -9.37 -10.99 -0.31
CA ILE A 96 -8.39 -11.21 -1.38
C ILE A 96 -8.91 -10.62 -2.69
N LEU A 97 -10.16 -10.88 -3.04
CA LEU A 97 -10.80 -10.34 -4.24
C LEU A 97 -10.79 -8.80 -4.22
N GLU A 98 -11.26 -8.18 -3.14
CA GLU A 98 -11.22 -6.71 -2.98
C GLU A 98 -9.79 -6.15 -3.14
N THR A 99 -8.78 -6.88 -2.64
CA THR A 99 -7.38 -6.46 -2.79
C THR A 99 -6.89 -6.60 -4.23
N ILE A 100 -7.32 -7.63 -4.96
CA ILE A 100 -7.02 -7.80 -6.39
C ILE A 100 -7.68 -6.67 -7.19
N GLU A 101 -8.97 -6.39 -6.94
CA GLU A 101 -9.73 -5.33 -7.61
C GLU A 101 -9.12 -3.95 -7.44
N VAL A 102 -8.79 -3.57 -6.20
CA VAL A 102 -8.16 -2.27 -5.93
C VAL A 102 -6.76 -2.19 -6.52
N THR A 103 -6.04 -3.31 -6.60
CA THR A 103 -4.72 -3.39 -7.24
C THR A 103 -4.84 -3.17 -8.75
N ASP A 104 -5.80 -3.82 -9.40
CA ASP A 104 -6.08 -3.64 -10.85
C ASP A 104 -6.42 -2.18 -11.17
N GLN A 105 -7.34 -1.59 -10.41
CA GLN A 105 -7.72 -0.19 -10.58
C GLN A 105 -6.53 0.76 -10.39
N ALA A 106 -5.69 0.51 -9.38
CA ALA A 106 -4.51 1.33 -9.13
C ALA A 106 -3.49 1.21 -10.26
N LEU A 107 -3.22 0.01 -10.76
CA LEU A 107 -2.30 -0.20 -11.88
C LEU A 107 -2.81 0.44 -13.17
N LYS A 108 -4.12 0.39 -13.45
CA LYS A 108 -4.73 1.11 -14.57
C LYS A 108 -4.51 2.62 -14.45
N ARG A 109 -4.70 3.20 -13.26
CA ARG A 109 -4.37 4.61 -13.01
C ARG A 109 -2.87 4.90 -13.14
N MET A 110 -2.00 3.92 -12.95
CA MET A 110 -0.56 4.02 -13.19
C MET A 110 -0.18 3.91 -14.67
N GLY A 111 -1.14 3.70 -15.57
CA GLY A 111 -0.94 3.61 -17.03
C GLY A 111 -0.72 2.20 -17.56
N PHE A 112 -1.06 1.16 -16.81
CA PHE A 112 -1.07 -0.21 -17.30
C PHE A 112 -2.42 -0.52 -17.93
N ASP A 113 -2.49 -0.71 -19.24
CA ASP A 113 -3.76 -1.00 -19.93
C ASP A 113 -4.39 -2.33 -19.49
N ARG A 114 -3.56 -3.35 -19.34
CA ARG A 114 -3.96 -4.71 -18.93
C ARG A 114 -3.03 -5.24 -17.84
N PRO A 115 -3.21 -4.79 -16.59
CA PRO A 115 -2.32 -5.15 -15.49
C PRO A 115 -2.32 -6.66 -15.22
N ARG A 116 -1.13 -7.23 -15.06
CA ARG A 116 -0.94 -8.65 -14.69
C ARG A 116 -0.65 -8.72 -13.20
N ILE A 117 -1.53 -9.37 -12.45
CA ILE A 117 -1.44 -9.45 -11.00
C ILE A 117 -1.09 -10.88 -10.61
N GLY A 118 0.08 -11.05 -9.97
CA GLY A 118 0.47 -12.29 -9.34
C GLY A 118 -0.07 -12.36 -7.91
N VAL A 119 -0.73 -13.46 -7.55
CA VAL A 119 -1.24 -13.65 -6.17
C VAL A 119 -0.37 -14.68 -5.47
N ALA A 120 0.19 -14.31 -4.31
CA ALA A 120 1.02 -15.20 -3.51
C ALA A 120 0.15 -16.23 -2.78
N GLY A 121 0.68 -17.44 -2.59
CA GLY A 121 0.15 -18.38 -1.61
C GLY A 121 0.43 -17.92 -0.19
N LEU A 122 -0.20 -18.56 0.77
CA LEU A 122 0.01 -18.34 2.19
C LEU A 122 1.06 -19.31 2.75
N ASN A 123 0.93 -20.57 2.38
CA ASN A 123 1.76 -21.68 2.87
C ASN A 123 3.03 -21.88 2.02
N PRO A 124 4.04 -22.59 2.53
CA PRO A 124 5.20 -23.00 1.76
C PRO A 124 4.78 -23.71 0.47
N HIS A 125 5.46 -23.39 -0.64
CA HIS A 125 5.18 -23.95 -1.96
C HIS A 125 3.72 -23.83 -2.43
N ALA A 126 3.02 -22.77 -1.96
CA ALA A 126 1.60 -22.55 -2.20
C ALA A 126 0.74 -23.79 -1.82
N GLY A 127 1.04 -24.37 -0.64
CA GLY A 127 0.30 -25.49 -0.07
C GLY A 127 0.66 -26.87 -0.64
N GLU A 128 1.50 -26.97 -1.69
CA GLU A 128 1.90 -28.24 -2.35
C GLU A 128 0.71 -29.20 -2.54
N ASN A 129 -0.33 -28.74 -3.23
CA ASN A 129 -1.57 -29.49 -3.45
C ASN A 129 -2.28 -29.95 -2.16
N GLY A 130 -2.17 -29.17 -1.08
CA GLY A 130 -2.81 -29.45 0.20
C GLY A 130 -1.94 -30.20 1.22
N MET A 131 -0.66 -30.45 0.89
CA MET A 131 0.27 -31.12 1.82
C MET A 131 0.63 -30.23 2.99
N PHE A 132 0.71 -28.89 2.80
CA PHE A 132 1.12 -27.92 3.81
C PHE A 132 0.00 -26.97 4.23
N GLY A 133 -1.24 -27.28 3.92
CA GLY A 133 -2.42 -26.50 4.21
C GLY A 133 -3.37 -26.43 3.03
N ASP A 134 -4.57 -25.96 3.25
CA ASP A 134 -5.62 -25.91 2.24
C ASP A 134 -6.15 -24.48 1.97
N GLU A 135 -5.52 -23.46 2.54
CA GLU A 135 -5.89 -22.06 2.37
C GLU A 135 -5.79 -21.62 0.90
N GLU A 136 -4.83 -22.17 0.15
CA GLU A 136 -4.69 -21.89 -1.26
C GLU A 136 -5.92 -22.37 -2.04
N THR A 137 -6.37 -23.56 -1.79
CA THR A 137 -7.48 -24.19 -2.53
C THR A 137 -8.85 -23.70 -2.04
N LYS A 138 -9.00 -23.43 -0.74
CA LYS A 138 -10.28 -23.03 -0.13
C LYS A 138 -10.52 -21.54 -0.10
N THR A 139 -9.46 -20.72 -0.10
CA THR A 139 -9.55 -19.28 0.14
C THR A 139 -8.95 -18.47 -1.01
N ILE A 140 -7.71 -18.78 -1.44
CA ILE A 140 -6.99 -17.92 -2.39
C ILE A 140 -7.42 -18.19 -3.83
N ALA A 141 -7.45 -19.45 -4.25
CA ALA A 141 -7.82 -19.81 -5.62
C ALA A 141 -9.26 -19.37 -5.99
N PRO A 142 -10.28 -19.52 -5.14
CA PRO A 142 -11.62 -18.99 -5.43
C PRO A 142 -11.63 -17.49 -5.70
N ALA A 143 -10.91 -16.69 -4.89
CA ALA A 143 -10.82 -15.25 -5.10
C ALA A 143 -10.16 -14.88 -6.44
N ILE A 144 -9.15 -15.64 -6.85
CA ILE A 144 -8.49 -15.45 -8.16
C ILE A 144 -9.48 -15.77 -9.30
N GLU A 145 -10.25 -16.82 -9.17
CA GLU A 145 -11.24 -17.19 -10.20
C GLU A 145 -12.36 -16.15 -10.30
N ASP A 146 -12.84 -15.63 -9.17
CA ASP A 146 -13.81 -14.53 -9.15
C ASP A 146 -13.26 -13.26 -9.81
N ALA A 147 -12.00 -12.92 -9.56
CA ALA A 147 -11.33 -11.81 -10.23
C ALA A 147 -11.20 -12.02 -11.76
N LYS A 148 -10.90 -13.23 -12.21
CA LYS A 148 -10.87 -13.57 -13.65
C LYS A 148 -12.24 -13.45 -14.30
N GLN A 149 -13.32 -13.84 -13.61
CA GLN A 149 -14.68 -13.68 -14.12
C GLN A 149 -15.06 -12.20 -14.32
N GLN A 150 -14.43 -11.31 -13.55
CA GLN A 150 -14.55 -9.86 -13.73
C GLN A 150 -13.61 -9.29 -14.82
N GLY A 151 -12.86 -10.14 -15.51
CA GLY A 151 -11.93 -9.73 -16.57
C GLY A 151 -10.58 -9.24 -16.07
N ILE A 152 -10.25 -9.39 -14.78
CA ILE A 152 -8.95 -9.03 -14.20
C ILE A 152 -7.92 -10.11 -14.51
N LEU A 153 -6.73 -9.72 -14.96
CA LEU A 153 -5.63 -10.66 -15.24
C LEU A 153 -4.90 -11.05 -13.95
N ALA A 154 -5.61 -11.70 -13.04
CA ALA A 154 -5.05 -12.28 -11.84
C ALA A 154 -4.63 -13.72 -12.07
N SER A 155 -3.53 -14.15 -11.47
CA SER A 155 -3.00 -15.52 -11.59
C SER A 155 -2.30 -15.97 -10.30
N GLY A 156 -2.28 -17.28 -10.08
CA GLY A 156 -1.75 -17.90 -8.86
C GLY A 156 -2.71 -18.97 -8.32
N PRO A 157 -2.62 -19.32 -7.03
CA PRO A 157 -1.61 -18.86 -6.07
C PRO A 157 -0.21 -19.37 -6.41
N TYR A 158 0.80 -18.51 -6.26
CA TYR A 158 2.20 -18.84 -6.51
C TYR A 158 2.99 -19.00 -5.21
N SER A 159 4.03 -19.83 -5.26
CA SER A 159 4.91 -20.03 -4.11
C SER A 159 5.49 -18.71 -3.60
N PRO A 160 5.34 -18.39 -2.29
CA PRO A 160 5.76 -17.10 -1.72
C PRO A 160 7.26 -16.81 -1.85
N ASP A 161 8.09 -17.85 -1.87
CA ASP A 161 9.55 -17.74 -1.97
C ASP A 161 10.06 -17.38 -3.37
N THR A 162 9.24 -17.56 -4.41
CA THR A 162 9.65 -17.34 -5.80
C THR A 162 8.85 -16.26 -6.53
N ILE A 163 7.66 -15.89 -6.06
CA ILE A 163 6.78 -14.95 -6.77
C ILE A 163 7.45 -13.58 -7.00
N PHE A 164 8.24 -13.10 -6.04
CA PHE A 164 8.92 -11.81 -6.16
C PHE A 164 10.08 -11.85 -7.17
N LEU A 165 10.75 -12.98 -7.33
CA LEU A 165 11.74 -13.18 -8.40
C LEU A 165 11.07 -13.12 -9.78
N ARG A 166 9.90 -13.76 -9.93
CA ARG A 166 9.09 -13.72 -11.16
C ARG A 166 8.57 -12.30 -11.45
N HIS A 167 8.17 -11.58 -10.40
CA HIS A 167 7.79 -10.16 -10.54
C HIS A 167 8.99 -9.31 -10.98
N GLN A 168 10.15 -9.50 -10.39
CA GLN A 168 11.38 -8.81 -10.79
C GLN A 168 11.76 -9.09 -12.25
N ALA A 169 11.51 -10.31 -12.72
CA ALA A 169 11.69 -10.70 -14.12
C ALA A 169 10.63 -10.11 -15.08
N GLY A 170 9.63 -9.39 -14.57
CA GLY A 170 8.62 -8.71 -15.37
C GLY A 170 7.42 -9.57 -15.76
N GLU A 171 7.19 -10.69 -15.06
CA GLU A 171 6.03 -11.54 -15.34
C GLU A 171 4.73 -10.91 -14.85
N PHE A 172 4.78 -10.17 -13.75
CA PHE A 172 3.66 -9.45 -13.15
C PHE A 172 3.94 -7.95 -13.08
N ASP A 173 2.90 -7.15 -12.96
CA ASP A 173 2.97 -5.70 -12.77
C ASP A 173 2.79 -5.32 -11.28
N ALA A 174 2.16 -6.21 -10.50
CA ALA A 174 2.15 -6.19 -9.04
C ALA A 174 1.94 -7.59 -8.45
N VAL A 175 2.27 -7.75 -7.18
CA VAL A 175 2.00 -8.95 -6.37
C VAL A 175 0.98 -8.61 -5.28
N VAL A 176 -0.05 -9.44 -5.15
CA VAL A 176 -0.94 -9.43 -3.98
C VAL A 176 -0.40 -10.44 -2.98
N ALA A 177 0.00 -9.94 -1.81
CA ALA A 177 0.57 -10.72 -0.71
C ALA A 177 -0.44 -10.89 0.42
N MET A 178 -0.45 -12.02 1.07
CA MET A 178 -1.45 -12.36 2.09
C MET A 178 -1.22 -11.59 3.39
N TYR A 179 0.04 -11.29 3.73
CA TYR A 179 0.38 -10.62 4.98
C TYR A 179 1.61 -9.69 4.84
N HIS A 180 1.78 -8.84 5.84
CA HIS A 180 2.74 -7.74 5.87
C HIS A 180 4.17 -8.18 5.51
N ASP A 181 4.78 -9.11 6.24
CA ASP A 181 6.19 -9.44 6.06
C ASP A 181 6.44 -10.20 4.75
N GLN A 182 5.44 -10.92 4.22
CA GLN A 182 5.53 -11.56 2.92
C GLN A 182 5.84 -10.55 1.81
N ALA A 183 5.29 -9.34 1.90
CA ALA A 183 5.55 -8.27 0.95
C ALA A 183 6.80 -7.46 1.32
N LEU A 184 6.94 -7.10 2.59
CA LEU A 184 7.95 -6.12 3.00
C LEU A 184 9.37 -6.68 3.01
N VAL A 185 9.56 -7.95 3.35
CA VAL A 185 10.89 -8.56 3.38
C VAL A 185 11.60 -8.46 2.00
N PRO A 186 11.00 -8.93 0.90
CA PRO A 186 11.64 -8.84 -0.41
C PRO A 186 11.82 -7.39 -0.90
N LEU A 187 10.84 -6.50 -0.66
CA LEU A 187 10.94 -5.12 -1.11
C LEU A 187 12.01 -4.34 -0.34
N LYS A 188 12.10 -4.54 0.98
CA LYS A 188 13.14 -3.88 1.80
C LYS A 188 14.54 -4.43 1.53
N LEU A 189 14.66 -5.70 1.17
CA LEU A 189 15.93 -6.28 0.79
C LEU A 189 16.51 -5.62 -0.49
N ILE A 190 15.63 -5.27 -1.44
CA ILE A 190 16.03 -4.69 -2.73
C ILE A 190 16.26 -3.17 -2.61
N GLY A 191 15.41 -2.46 -1.85
CA GLY A 191 15.41 -1.01 -1.89
C GLY A 191 15.14 -0.34 -0.54
N PHE A 192 15.87 -0.72 0.49
CA PHE A 192 15.77 -0.06 1.79
C PHE A 192 16.03 1.46 1.67
N GLY A 193 15.08 2.27 2.14
CA GLY A 193 15.16 3.74 2.06
C GLY A 193 14.70 4.35 0.73
N LYS A 194 14.33 3.53 -0.27
CA LYS A 194 13.79 4.00 -1.56
C LYS A 194 12.35 3.55 -1.81
N SER A 195 11.78 2.81 -0.88
CA SER A 195 10.39 2.33 -1.00
C SER A 195 9.41 3.49 -0.80
N VAL A 196 8.36 3.48 -1.62
CA VAL A 196 7.25 4.43 -1.54
C VAL A 196 6.01 3.69 -1.10
N ASN A 197 5.35 4.20 -0.07
CA ASN A 197 4.03 3.74 0.33
C ASN A 197 2.97 4.52 -0.44
N ILE A 198 2.15 3.83 -1.23
CA ILE A 198 1.04 4.37 -2.00
C ILE A 198 -0.26 3.89 -1.35
N THR A 199 -1.14 4.82 -1.01
CA THR A 199 -2.46 4.48 -0.46
C THR A 199 -3.44 4.25 -1.60
N LEU A 200 -4.11 3.10 -1.61
CA LEU A 200 -5.10 2.71 -2.62
C LEU A 200 -6.52 2.70 -2.03
N GLY A 201 -7.52 2.70 -2.91
CA GLY A 201 -8.94 2.63 -2.52
C GLY A 201 -9.52 3.96 -2.04
N LEU A 202 -8.78 5.07 -2.12
CA LEU A 202 -9.25 6.41 -1.79
C LEU A 202 -9.52 7.23 -3.05
N PRO A 203 -10.39 8.26 -3.00
CA PRO A 203 -10.70 9.13 -4.13
C PRO A 203 -9.60 10.17 -4.40
N LEU A 204 -8.45 10.03 -3.79
CA LEU A 204 -7.30 10.93 -3.91
C LEU A 204 -6.01 10.14 -4.04
N ILE A 205 -5.00 10.76 -4.65
CA ILE A 205 -3.66 10.21 -4.74
C ILE A 205 -2.90 10.56 -3.45
N ARG A 206 -2.39 9.53 -2.77
CA ARG A 206 -1.51 9.73 -1.63
C ARG A 206 -0.31 8.82 -1.69
N THR A 207 0.87 9.42 -1.59
CA THR A 207 2.15 8.72 -1.45
C THR A 207 2.85 9.13 -0.15
N SER A 208 3.72 8.30 0.36
CA SER A 208 4.53 8.62 1.54
C SER A 208 5.83 7.84 1.59
N VAL A 209 6.71 8.31 2.44
CA VAL A 209 7.93 7.59 2.85
C VAL A 209 7.59 6.31 3.62
N ASP A 210 8.53 5.37 3.64
CA ASP A 210 8.44 4.09 4.38
C ASP A 210 9.37 4.06 5.59
N HIS A 211 9.49 5.18 6.33
CA HIS A 211 10.27 5.28 7.55
C HIS A 211 9.56 6.12 8.62
N GLY A 212 10.04 6.04 9.86
CA GLY A 212 9.49 6.80 10.98
C GLY A 212 10.03 8.24 11.06
N THR A 213 9.61 8.96 12.10
CA THR A 213 9.92 10.39 12.32
C THR A 213 11.37 10.70 12.66
N ALA A 214 12.19 9.70 13.01
CA ALA A 214 13.62 9.84 13.26
C ALA A 214 13.99 11.07 14.13
N PHE A 215 13.29 11.27 15.25
CA PHE A 215 13.48 12.41 16.15
C PHE A 215 14.91 12.60 16.64
N ASP A 216 15.66 11.50 16.75
CA ASP A 216 17.08 11.48 17.08
C ASP A 216 17.99 12.21 16.07
N ARG A 217 17.49 12.38 14.84
CA ARG A 217 18.20 13.09 13.76
C ARG A 217 17.82 14.57 13.65
N ALA A 218 16.69 14.98 14.23
CA ALA A 218 16.15 16.32 14.06
C ALA A 218 17.14 17.45 14.48
N ALA A 219 17.94 17.23 15.53
CA ALA A 219 18.96 18.18 15.98
C ALA A 219 20.27 18.13 15.19
N LYS A 220 20.49 17.11 14.36
CA LYS A 220 21.74 16.90 13.64
C LYS A 220 21.71 17.47 12.23
N PHE A 221 20.54 17.80 11.70
CA PHE A 221 20.31 18.32 10.33
C PHE A 221 20.97 17.46 9.24
N ASN A 222 21.00 16.13 9.42
CA ASN A 222 21.63 15.19 8.52
C ASN A 222 20.63 14.15 7.97
N SER A 223 19.40 14.56 7.77
CA SER A 223 18.37 13.70 7.19
C SER A 223 18.61 13.46 5.70
N ASP A 224 18.35 12.25 5.25
CA ASP A 224 18.36 11.88 3.84
C ASP A 224 16.99 12.19 3.23
N SER A 225 16.95 12.91 2.11
CA SER A 225 15.73 13.31 1.40
C SER A 225 15.27 12.29 0.35
N SER A 226 16.06 11.26 0.05
CA SER A 226 15.81 10.34 -1.06
C SER A 226 14.43 9.68 -1.01
N SER A 227 13.95 9.33 0.18
CA SER A 227 12.66 8.68 0.38
C SER A 227 11.47 9.61 0.08
N ILE A 228 11.53 10.88 0.52
CA ILE A 228 10.46 11.84 0.23
C ILE A 228 10.49 12.28 -1.23
N GLU A 229 11.67 12.38 -1.84
CA GLU A 229 11.81 12.63 -3.26
C GLU A 229 11.19 11.52 -4.10
N ALA A 230 11.45 10.25 -3.76
CA ALA A 230 10.83 9.10 -4.42
C ALA A 230 9.30 9.15 -4.29
N ALA A 231 8.77 9.51 -3.11
CA ALA A 231 7.34 9.66 -2.89
C ALA A 231 6.74 10.79 -3.76
N ILE A 232 7.43 11.93 -3.89
CA ILE A 232 7.01 13.03 -4.75
C ILE A 232 6.99 12.60 -6.23
N TYR A 233 8.04 11.95 -6.71
CA TYR A 233 8.09 11.46 -8.09
C TYR A 233 6.99 10.43 -8.38
N SER A 234 6.70 9.56 -7.43
CA SER A 234 5.59 8.60 -7.57
C SER A 234 4.23 9.32 -7.66
N ALA A 235 3.99 10.33 -6.82
CA ALA A 235 2.78 11.15 -6.89
C ALA A 235 2.64 11.87 -8.23
N LEU A 236 3.70 12.50 -8.72
CA LEU A 236 3.72 13.19 -10.03
C LEU A 236 3.40 12.24 -11.19
N ARG A 237 3.93 11.01 -11.14
CA ARG A 237 3.63 9.98 -12.16
C ARG A 237 2.16 9.60 -12.14
N LEU A 238 1.58 9.39 -10.96
CA LEU A 238 0.17 9.07 -10.79
C LEU A 238 -0.75 10.20 -11.29
N CYS A 239 -0.42 11.46 -10.99
CA CYS A 239 -1.17 12.63 -11.47
C CYS A 239 -1.17 12.72 -13.01
N LYS A 240 0.00 12.56 -13.65
CA LYS A 240 0.10 12.63 -15.12
C LYS A 240 -0.79 11.60 -15.80
N ASN A 241 -0.80 10.37 -15.31
CA ASN A 241 -1.60 9.30 -15.89
C ASN A 241 -3.11 9.50 -15.64
N SER A 242 -3.49 10.16 -14.53
CA SER A 242 -4.89 10.50 -14.26
C SER A 242 -5.43 11.59 -15.22
N ILE A 243 -4.60 12.54 -15.64
CA ILE A 243 -4.97 13.58 -16.60
C ILE A 243 -5.20 12.96 -17.98
N VAL A 244 -4.30 12.08 -18.43
CA VAL A 244 -4.43 11.41 -19.75
C VAL A 244 -5.69 10.51 -19.80
N ALA A 245 -6.07 9.89 -18.70
CA ALA A 245 -7.29 9.07 -18.64
C ALA A 245 -8.59 9.91 -18.58
N GLY A 246 -8.52 11.15 -18.09
CA GLY A 246 -9.65 12.10 -18.05
C GLY A 246 -9.97 12.76 -19.38
N ASP A 247 -8.98 12.95 -20.25
CA ASP A 247 -9.16 13.55 -21.57
C ASP A 247 -9.67 12.55 -22.63
N ALA A 248 -9.87 11.29 -22.27
CA ALA A 248 -10.34 10.22 -23.18
C ALA A 248 -11.83 9.89 -23.05
N ASN A 249 -12.62 10.67 -22.29
CA ASN A 249 -14.09 10.50 -22.11
C ASN A 249 -14.87 11.68 -22.67
#